data_25780e93b42e6cc7505b60435de1a99d
#
_entry.id   25780e93b42e6cc7505b60435de1a99d
#
_cell.length_a   1.000
_cell.length_b   1.000
_cell.length_c   1.000
_cell.angle_alpha   90.00
_cell.angle_beta   90.00
_cell.angle_gamma   90.00
#
_symmetry.space_group_name_H-M   'P 1'
#
loop_
_entity.id
_entity.type
_entity.pdbx_description
1 polymer ?
#
loop_
_entity_poly.entity_id
_entity_poly.type
_entity_poly.pdbx_seq_one_letter_code
_entity_poly.pdbx_strand_id
1 'polypeptide(L)'
;PGKIVSEKPYGKFGMTEIVLSNGMKVYVKSTDYQADQITMSMRGEGGTSVYGDEDIPNFAFLSGSITEAGVGDFTATRLRKALAGKSLKLAITSEGQRITGTSSVKDLETMLQLAHLYFTAPRKDSMAFEGMMNRNLSLLKNRNASSKVVYNDSLSATLYDHNVRMAPVTVEIAKKADYNRIFEIYRERFSDASNFKTVFIGKVDMAQLRPLLCQYLATLPSTHKAEKSNKANVPQIVKKNEVVKFVHKQETPLANVSVFYTANVPFSPKNDLVLDMLTRVLQIAYTDSVREEKGGTYGVGVSFNLEKEDNPNALLRISYKSDPKRYEELNPVIYKQLLNIADHGPVASSMDKVKKYLKKQYGQMAITNDYWSYVIWHQLDDDADFDKDYCKMVDNLTASDVQKMAKELLKQNHRVEVTMLSE
;
A
#
# COMPACT_ATOMS: atom_id res chain seq x y z
N PRO A 1 -34.27 -10.76 -1.70
CA PRO A 1 -33.81 -9.49 -2.20
C PRO A 1 -33.06 -8.71 -1.13
N GLY A 2 -31.94 -8.07 -1.51
CA GLY A 2 -31.14 -7.28 -0.60
C GLY A 2 -31.85 -5.98 -0.19
N LYS A 3 -31.56 -5.50 1.00
CA LYS A 3 -32.17 -4.29 1.57
C LYS A 3 -31.12 -3.39 2.24
N ILE A 4 -31.41 -2.10 2.27
CA ILE A 4 -30.74 -1.16 3.17
C ILE A 4 -31.45 -1.23 4.52
N VAL A 5 -30.70 -1.56 5.56
CA VAL A 5 -31.20 -1.71 6.94
C VAL A 5 -31.12 -0.40 7.70
N SER A 6 -30.05 0.38 7.43
CA SER A 6 -29.79 1.66 8.09
C SER A 6 -29.09 2.59 7.13
N GLU A 7 -29.46 3.87 7.18
CA GLU A 7 -28.80 4.96 6.46
C GLU A 7 -28.78 6.18 7.35
N LYS A 8 -27.61 6.72 7.65
CA LYS A 8 -27.44 7.87 8.53
C LYS A 8 -26.18 8.66 8.19
N PRO A 9 -26.12 9.95 8.53
CA PRO A 9 -24.87 10.69 8.48
C PRO A 9 -23.81 10.00 9.34
N TYR A 10 -22.58 9.89 8.80
CA TYR A 10 -21.45 9.37 9.58
C TYR A 10 -20.96 10.34 10.64
N GLY A 11 -21.19 11.64 10.45
CA GLY A 11 -20.79 12.70 11.36
C GLY A 11 -19.42 13.31 11.06
N LYS A 12 -18.71 12.80 10.05
CA LYS A 12 -17.44 13.35 9.55
C LYS A 12 -17.42 13.34 8.03
N PHE A 13 -16.66 14.25 7.43
CA PHE A 13 -16.34 14.33 6.00
C PHE A 13 -17.54 14.49 5.06
N GLY A 14 -18.71 14.88 5.58
CA GLY A 14 -19.95 14.90 4.79
C GLY A 14 -20.35 13.52 4.25
N MET A 15 -19.96 12.45 4.94
CA MET A 15 -20.13 11.07 4.52
C MET A 15 -21.40 10.47 5.10
N THR A 16 -22.03 9.58 4.33
CA THR A 16 -23.20 8.78 4.76
C THR A 16 -22.77 7.35 5.03
N GLU A 17 -23.21 6.78 6.16
CA GLU A 17 -23.05 5.37 6.50
C GLU A 17 -24.32 4.60 6.16
N ILE A 18 -24.18 3.53 5.41
CA ILE A 18 -25.28 2.61 5.02
C ILE A 18 -24.91 1.21 5.52
N VAL A 19 -25.87 0.55 6.15
CA VAL A 19 -25.75 -0.87 6.52
C VAL A 19 -26.68 -1.68 5.64
N LEU A 20 -26.14 -2.69 4.96
CA LEU A 20 -26.90 -3.60 4.12
C LEU A 20 -27.39 -4.82 4.90
N SER A 21 -28.44 -5.47 4.41
CA SER A 21 -29.07 -6.64 5.06
C SER A 21 -28.13 -7.83 5.24
N ASN A 22 -27.08 -7.93 4.43
CA ASN A 22 -26.03 -8.96 4.58
C ASN A 22 -24.89 -8.55 5.54
N GLY A 23 -25.01 -7.40 6.19
CA GLY A 23 -24.02 -6.91 7.16
C GLY A 23 -22.90 -6.05 6.57
N MET A 24 -22.82 -5.90 5.25
CA MET A 24 -21.84 -5.00 4.63
C MET A 24 -22.12 -3.55 5.03
N LYS A 25 -21.09 -2.82 5.41
CA LYS A 25 -21.16 -1.37 5.64
C LYS A 25 -20.67 -0.65 4.40
N VAL A 26 -21.44 0.33 3.96
CA VAL A 26 -21.14 1.17 2.80
C VAL A 26 -21.06 2.62 3.26
N TYR A 27 -20.03 3.30 2.82
CA TYR A 27 -19.77 4.70 3.13
C TYR A 27 -19.73 5.49 1.83
N VAL A 28 -20.45 6.60 1.78
CA VAL A 28 -20.58 7.41 0.58
C VAL A 28 -20.22 8.86 0.86
N LYS A 29 -19.24 9.36 0.12
CA LYS A 29 -18.89 10.78 0.07
C LYS A 29 -19.14 11.30 -1.34
N SER A 30 -20.19 12.11 -1.50
CA SER A 30 -20.47 12.78 -2.77
C SER A 30 -19.56 13.99 -2.93
N THR A 31 -18.89 14.08 -4.08
CA THR A 31 -18.00 15.18 -4.43
C THR A 31 -18.26 15.66 -5.86
N ASP A 32 -17.82 16.86 -6.18
CA ASP A 32 -17.86 17.45 -7.52
C ASP A 32 -16.47 17.75 -8.08
N TYR A 33 -15.42 17.17 -7.51
CA TYR A 33 -14.03 17.42 -7.92
C TYR A 33 -13.74 16.92 -9.34
N GLN A 34 -14.39 15.84 -9.73
CA GLN A 34 -14.38 15.30 -11.09
C GLN A 34 -15.81 15.27 -11.61
N ALA A 35 -16.01 15.77 -12.85
CA ALA A 35 -17.33 15.91 -13.43
C ALA A 35 -18.08 14.59 -13.61
N ASP A 36 -17.35 13.51 -13.88
CA ASP A 36 -17.94 12.22 -14.24
C ASP A 36 -17.08 11.06 -13.73
N GLN A 37 -16.81 11.04 -12.42
CA GLN A 37 -16.02 9.99 -11.81
C GLN A 37 -16.63 9.54 -10.49
N ILE A 38 -16.74 8.22 -10.32
CA ILE A 38 -17.05 7.55 -9.06
C ILE A 38 -15.96 6.50 -8.81
N THR A 39 -15.35 6.54 -7.65
CA THR A 39 -14.42 5.51 -7.19
C THR A 39 -15.11 4.59 -6.19
N MET A 40 -14.83 3.31 -6.29
CA MET A 40 -15.31 2.29 -5.35
C MET A 40 -14.11 1.55 -4.78
N SER A 41 -14.11 1.34 -3.48
CA SER A 41 -13.10 0.53 -2.80
C SER A 41 -13.80 -0.40 -1.81
N MET A 42 -13.68 -1.71 -2.04
CA MET A 42 -14.20 -2.75 -1.16
C MET A 42 -13.02 -3.41 -0.46
N ARG A 43 -13.03 -3.44 0.86
CA ARG A 43 -11.94 -4.03 1.67
C ARG A 43 -12.51 -4.96 2.73
N GLY A 44 -12.00 -6.20 2.73
CA GLY A 44 -12.24 -7.19 3.77
C GLY A 44 -10.96 -7.58 4.48
N GLU A 45 -11.07 -8.06 5.69
CA GLU A 45 -9.94 -8.54 6.50
C GLU A 45 -9.70 -10.04 6.32
N GLY A 46 -8.54 -10.50 6.74
CA GLY A 46 -8.11 -11.90 6.69
C GLY A 46 -6.89 -12.08 5.79
N GLY A 47 -7.05 -11.91 4.50
CA GLY A 47 -5.96 -12.04 3.53
C GLY A 47 -5.30 -13.42 3.57
N THR A 48 -4.03 -13.47 3.22
CA THR A 48 -3.26 -14.73 3.25
C THR A 48 -2.82 -15.14 4.65
N SER A 49 -2.87 -14.23 5.63
CA SER A 49 -2.43 -14.50 7.01
C SER A 49 -3.23 -15.60 7.71
N VAL A 50 -4.46 -15.86 7.28
CA VAL A 50 -5.32 -16.90 7.87
C VAL A 50 -4.98 -18.30 7.38
N TYR A 51 -4.03 -18.43 6.44
CA TYR A 51 -3.54 -19.71 5.92
C TYR A 51 -2.15 -20.03 6.46
N GLY A 52 -1.82 -21.32 6.49
CA GLY A 52 -0.49 -21.79 6.90
C GLY A 52 0.56 -21.59 5.79
N ASP A 53 1.83 -21.86 6.13
CA ASP A 53 2.96 -21.70 5.21
C ASP A 53 2.92 -22.69 4.05
N GLU A 54 2.19 -23.81 4.19
CA GLU A 54 1.97 -24.78 3.11
C GLU A 54 1.28 -24.17 1.88
N ASP A 55 0.54 -23.07 2.06
CA ASP A 55 -0.16 -22.37 0.99
C ASP A 55 0.67 -21.26 0.32
N ILE A 56 1.88 -20.98 0.81
CA ILE A 56 2.76 -19.95 0.22
C ILE A 56 2.90 -20.06 -1.30
N PRO A 57 3.09 -21.25 -1.90
CA PRO A 57 3.18 -21.38 -3.36
C PRO A 57 1.96 -20.86 -4.12
N ASN A 58 0.80 -20.78 -3.47
CA ASN A 58 -0.45 -20.36 -4.07
C ASN A 58 -0.68 -18.84 -4.01
N PHE A 59 -0.06 -18.15 -3.06
CA PHE A 59 -0.40 -16.75 -2.74
C PHE A 59 -0.13 -15.79 -3.89
N ALA A 60 0.95 -15.98 -4.64
CA ALA A 60 1.31 -15.09 -5.75
C ALA A 60 0.34 -15.17 -6.95
N PHE A 61 -0.49 -16.21 -7.02
CA PHE A 61 -1.33 -16.50 -8.17
C PHE A 61 -2.83 -16.35 -7.90
N LEU A 62 -3.21 -15.91 -6.71
CA LEU A 62 -4.61 -15.78 -6.28
C LEU A 62 -5.41 -14.83 -7.18
N SER A 63 -4.96 -13.60 -7.33
CA SER A 63 -5.65 -12.60 -8.14
C SER A 63 -5.53 -12.87 -9.63
N GLY A 64 -4.32 -13.21 -10.09
CA GLY A 64 -4.04 -13.44 -11.50
C GLY A 64 -4.83 -14.60 -12.09
N SER A 65 -5.03 -15.67 -11.34
CA SER A 65 -5.80 -16.82 -11.79
C SER A 65 -7.27 -16.47 -12.10
N ILE A 66 -7.85 -15.54 -11.36
CA ILE A 66 -9.22 -15.06 -11.59
C ILE A 66 -9.29 -14.10 -12.78
N THR A 67 -8.39 -13.12 -12.83
CA THR A 67 -8.38 -12.14 -13.93
C THR A 67 -8.07 -12.78 -15.29
N GLU A 68 -7.25 -13.82 -15.33
CA GLU A 68 -6.94 -14.57 -16.55
C GLU A 68 -8.08 -15.51 -16.98
N ALA A 69 -8.87 -16.02 -16.05
CA ALA A 69 -9.97 -16.92 -16.34
C ALA A 69 -11.28 -16.20 -16.75
N GLY A 70 -11.50 -15.01 -16.21
CA GLY A 70 -12.74 -14.28 -16.37
C GLY A 70 -13.74 -14.55 -15.25
N VAL A 71 -14.99 -14.12 -15.44
CA VAL A 71 -16.10 -14.29 -14.47
C VAL A 71 -17.40 -14.65 -15.16
N GLY A 72 -18.27 -15.38 -14.46
CA GLY A 72 -19.55 -15.81 -14.99
C GLY A 72 -19.36 -16.61 -16.28
N ASP A 73 -20.11 -16.23 -17.31
CA ASP A 73 -20.04 -16.84 -18.64
C ASP A 73 -18.99 -16.18 -19.56
N PHE A 74 -18.23 -15.19 -19.02
CA PHE A 74 -17.28 -14.43 -19.79
C PHE A 74 -15.86 -14.91 -19.56
N THR A 75 -15.18 -15.35 -20.63
CA THR A 75 -13.73 -15.48 -20.62
C THR A 75 -13.09 -14.09 -20.44
N ALA A 76 -11.82 -14.02 -20.01
CA ALA A 76 -11.12 -12.75 -19.86
C ALA A 76 -11.15 -11.89 -21.15
N THR A 77 -10.98 -12.53 -22.31
CA THR A 77 -11.02 -11.83 -23.60
C THR A 77 -12.42 -11.28 -23.92
N ARG A 78 -13.47 -12.09 -23.70
CA ARG A 78 -14.86 -11.65 -23.90
C ARG A 78 -15.24 -10.53 -22.95
N LEU A 79 -14.79 -10.62 -21.69
CA LEU A 79 -15.03 -9.60 -20.67
C LEU A 79 -14.38 -8.26 -21.06
N ARG A 80 -13.13 -8.27 -21.50
CA ARG A 80 -12.45 -7.05 -21.98
C ARG A 80 -13.19 -6.40 -23.13
N LYS A 81 -13.68 -7.18 -24.07
CA LYS A 81 -14.48 -6.65 -25.21
C LYS A 81 -15.80 -6.06 -24.73
N ALA A 82 -16.53 -6.78 -23.87
CA ALA A 82 -17.82 -6.32 -23.34
C ALA A 82 -17.71 -5.03 -22.53
N LEU A 83 -16.63 -4.88 -21.77
CA LEU A 83 -16.40 -3.73 -20.90
C LEU A 83 -15.68 -2.56 -21.58
N ALA A 84 -15.28 -2.70 -22.84
CA ALA A 84 -14.54 -1.66 -23.57
C ALA A 84 -13.32 -1.11 -22.78
N GLY A 85 -12.56 -2.01 -22.17
CA GLY A 85 -11.36 -1.67 -21.38
C GLY A 85 -11.63 -1.28 -19.93
N LYS A 86 -12.87 -1.23 -19.47
CA LYS A 86 -13.22 -1.01 -18.06
C LYS A 86 -12.89 -2.26 -17.25
N SER A 87 -12.31 -2.08 -16.06
CA SER A 87 -11.94 -3.22 -15.22
C SER A 87 -11.97 -2.86 -13.74
N LEU A 88 -12.04 -3.89 -12.92
CA LEU A 88 -11.79 -3.81 -11.49
C LEU A 88 -10.41 -4.39 -11.18
N LYS A 89 -9.80 -3.90 -10.12
CA LYS A 89 -8.56 -4.46 -9.57
C LYS A 89 -8.90 -5.35 -8.38
N LEU A 90 -8.35 -6.56 -8.41
CA LEU A 90 -8.39 -7.51 -7.30
C LEU A 90 -7.04 -7.55 -6.62
N ALA A 91 -7.02 -7.56 -5.30
CA ALA A 91 -5.80 -7.77 -4.53
C ALA A 91 -6.11 -8.59 -3.29
N ILE A 92 -5.26 -9.57 -3.01
CA ILE A 92 -5.26 -10.33 -1.77
C ILE A 92 -3.88 -10.12 -1.16
N THR A 93 -3.84 -9.45 -0.02
CA THR A 93 -2.62 -9.14 0.72
C THR A 93 -2.50 -10.05 1.94
N SER A 94 -1.44 -9.90 2.71
CA SER A 94 -1.30 -10.64 3.97
C SER A 94 -2.43 -10.36 4.95
N GLU A 95 -2.98 -9.15 4.97
CA GLU A 95 -3.96 -8.71 5.96
C GLU A 95 -5.40 -8.65 5.46
N GLY A 96 -5.61 -8.65 4.15
CA GLY A 96 -6.97 -8.50 3.62
C GLY A 96 -7.10 -8.77 2.14
N GLN A 97 -8.30 -8.60 1.65
CA GLN A 97 -8.67 -8.72 0.25
C GLN A 97 -9.44 -7.49 -0.19
N ARG A 98 -9.25 -7.09 -1.45
CA ARG A 98 -9.75 -5.83 -1.98
C ARG A 98 -10.26 -5.95 -3.39
N ILE A 99 -11.34 -5.21 -3.67
CA ILE A 99 -11.81 -4.92 -5.02
C ILE A 99 -11.88 -3.40 -5.14
N THR A 100 -11.19 -2.84 -6.12
CA THR A 100 -11.21 -1.39 -6.37
C THR A 100 -11.54 -1.10 -7.82
N GLY A 101 -12.25 -0.02 -8.06
CA GLY A 101 -12.60 0.40 -9.40
C GLY A 101 -12.98 1.87 -9.49
N THR A 102 -13.00 2.35 -10.72
CA THR A 102 -13.43 3.70 -11.07
C THR A 102 -14.38 3.61 -12.24
N SER A 103 -15.49 4.35 -12.18
CA SER A 103 -16.46 4.41 -13.27
C SER A 103 -16.89 5.84 -13.56
N SER A 104 -17.50 6.04 -14.74
CA SER A 104 -18.36 7.19 -14.99
C SER A 104 -19.67 7.01 -14.21
N VAL A 105 -20.45 8.08 -14.10
CA VAL A 105 -21.82 8.01 -13.52
C VAL A 105 -22.69 7.02 -14.30
N LYS A 106 -22.59 7.04 -15.62
CA LYS A 106 -23.33 6.14 -16.53
C LYS A 106 -22.98 4.67 -16.31
N ASP A 107 -21.71 4.37 -16.00
CA ASP A 107 -21.22 2.99 -15.90
C ASP A 107 -21.18 2.45 -14.47
N LEU A 108 -21.77 3.16 -13.51
CA LEU A 108 -21.81 2.74 -12.10
C LEU A 108 -22.42 1.34 -11.95
N GLU A 109 -23.53 1.09 -12.61
CA GLU A 109 -24.18 -0.24 -12.56
C GLU A 109 -23.26 -1.34 -13.09
N THR A 110 -22.57 -1.11 -14.21
CA THR A 110 -21.61 -2.07 -14.79
C THR A 110 -20.50 -2.40 -13.80
N MET A 111 -19.98 -1.39 -13.08
CA MET A 111 -18.97 -1.59 -12.06
C MET A 111 -19.47 -2.48 -10.92
N LEU A 112 -20.69 -2.26 -10.46
CA LEU A 112 -21.30 -3.06 -9.39
C LEU A 112 -21.67 -4.48 -9.86
N GLN A 113 -22.11 -4.65 -11.10
CA GLN A 113 -22.31 -5.96 -11.71
C GLN A 113 -21.02 -6.77 -11.73
N LEU A 114 -19.92 -6.14 -12.13
CA LEU A 114 -18.61 -6.81 -12.19
C LEU A 114 -18.12 -7.18 -10.79
N ALA A 115 -18.27 -6.30 -9.81
CA ALA A 115 -17.92 -6.59 -8.41
C ALA A 115 -18.75 -7.78 -7.87
N HIS A 116 -20.04 -7.80 -8.18
CA HIS A 116 -20.94 -8.91 -7.82
C HIS A 116 -20.45 -10.24 -8.40
N LEU A 117 -20.07 -10.26 -9.67
CA LEU A 117 -19.57 -11.47 -10.34
C LEU A 117 -18.22 -11.95 -9.76
N TYR A 118 -17.33 -11.05 -9.39
CA TYR A 118 -16.08 -11.43 -8.73
C TYR A 118 -16.30 -12.10 -7.37
N PHE A 119 -17.38 -11.75 -6.67
CA PHE A 119 -17.77 -12.42 -5.44
C PHE A 119 -18.48 -13.75 -5.68
N THR A 120 -19.40 -13.79 -6.62
CA THR A 120 -20.41 -14.88 -6.74
C THR A 120 -20.09 -15.90 -7.82
N ALA A 121 -19.39 -15.49 -8.86
CA ALA A 121 -19.19 -16.29 -10.06
C ALA A 121 -17.75 -16.22 -10.61
N PRO A 122 -16.71 -16.43 -9.77
CA PRO A 122 -15.36 -16.58 -10.30
C PRO A 122 -15.34 -17.79 -11.24
N ARG A 123 -14.64 -17.66 -12.34
CA ARG A 123 -14.55 -18.69 -13.37
C ARG A 123 -13.26 -19.49 -13.19
N LYS A 124 -13.33 -20.81 -13.42
CA LYS A 124 -12.18 -21.69 -13.46
C LYS A 124 -11.90 -22.09 -14.90
N ASP A 125 -10.66 -21.82 -15.37
CA ASP A 125 -10.23 -22.11 -16.73
C ASP A 125 -8.79 -22.64 -16.70
N SER A 126 -8.66 -23.97 -16.86
CA SER A 126 -7.36 -24.64 -16.78
C SER A 126 -6.40 -24.20 -17.87
N MET A 127 -6.86 -23.94 -19.08
CA MET A 127 -5.99 -23.46 -20.18
C MET A 127 -5.45 -22.06 -19.90
N ALA A 128 -6.32 -21.16 -19.41
CA ALA A 128 -5.90 -19.81 -19.04
C ALA A 128 -4.88 -19.85 -17.89
N PHE A 129 -5.11 -20.68 -16.89
CA PHE A 129 -4.19 -20.88 -15.78
C PHE A 129 -2.83 -21.43 -16.23
N GLU A 130 -2.81 -22.47 -17.06
CA GLU A 130 -1.56 -23.02 -17.61
C GLU A 130 -0.79 -21.98 -18.43
N GLY A 131 -1.49 -21.21 -19.24
CA GLY A 131 -0.86 -20.12 -20.02
C GLY A 131 -0.23 -19.06 -19.11
N MET A 132 -0.93 -18.65 -18.06
CA MET A 132 -0.41 -17.73 -17.05
C MET A 132 0.82 -18.31 -16.36
N MET A 133 0.76 -19.55 -15.90
CA MET A 133 1.87 -20.21 -15.22
C MET A 133 3.10 -20.35 -16.13
N ASN A 134 2.91 -20.71 -17.40
CA ASN A 134 4.02 -20.82 -18.36
C ASN A 134 4.72 -19.47 -18.57
N ARG A 135 3.95 -18.38 -18.69
CA ARG A 135 4.53 -17.03 -18.78
C ARG A 135 5.31 -16.67 -17.51
N ASN A 136 4.75 -16.93 -16.34
CA ASN A 136 5.41 -16.66 -15.06
C ASN A 136 6.68 -17.49 -14.88
N LEU A 137 6.66 -18.79 -15.19
CA LEU A 137 7.85 -19.65 -15.12
C LEU A 137 8.96 -19.14 -16.05
N SER A 138 8.62 -18.71 -17.25
CA SER A 138 9.59 -18.13 -18.18
C SER A 138 10.25 -16.86 -17.63
N LEU A 139 9.47 -15.98 -17.01
CA LEU A 139 9.98 -14.77 -16.34
C LEU A 139 10.85 -15.12 -15.14
N LEU A 140 10.42 -16.07 -14.32
CA LEU A 140 11.15 -16.49 -13.11
C LEU A 140 12.51 -17.12 -13.42
N LYS A 141 12.64 -17.83 -14.53
CA LYS A 141 13.93 -18.43 -14.95
C LYS A 141 15.04 -17.39 -15.11
N ASN A 142 14.73 -16.20 -15.54
CA ASN A 142 15.67 -15.15 -15.87
C ASN A 142 15.64 -13.96 -14.87
N ARG A 143 14.92 -14.08 -13.78
CA ARG A 143 14.72 -12.94 -12.85
C ARG A 143 16.02 -12.39 -12.27
N ASN A 144 17.00 -13.26 -11.98
CA ASN A 144 18.28 -12.86 -11.39
C ASN A 144 19.22 -12.16 -12.37
N ALA A 145 18.87 -12.12 -13.66
CA ALA A 145 19.58 -11.26 -14.63
C ALA A 145 19.34 -9.77 -14.40
N SER A 146 18.25 -9.41 -13.72
CA SER A 146 17.97 -8.02 -13.34
C SER A 146 18.63 -7.68 -12.01
N SER A 147 19.59 -6.75 -12.03
CA SER A 147 20.23 -6.25 -10.81
C SER A 147 19.23 -5.59 -9.85
N LYS A 148 18.21 -4.92 -10.39
CA LYS A 148 17.12 -4.35 -9.60
C LYS A 148 16.36 -5.41 -8.80
N VAL A 149 16.06 -6.55 -9.43
CA VAL A 149 15.38 -7.68 -8.77
C VAL A 149 16.25 -8.26 -7.66
N VAL A 150 17.52 -8.49 -7.94
CA VAL A 150 18.49 -9.02 -6.95
C VAL A 150 18.59 -8.07 -5.75
N TYR A 151 18.67 -6.78 -6.01
CA TYR A 151 18.72 -5.76 -4.94
C TYR A 151 17.44 -5.75 -4.09
N ASN A 152 16.28 -5.74 -4.72
CA ASN A 152 15.00 -5.76 -4.01
C ASN A 152 14.80 -7.03 -3.19
N ASP A 153 15.25 -8.18 -3.68
CA ASP A 153 15.22 -9.44 -2.94
C ASP A 153 16.07 -9.35 -1.67
N SER A 154 17.27 -8.76 -1.77
CA SER A 154 18.15 -8.55 -0.64
C SER A 154 17.55 -7.56 0.38
N LEU A 155 16.91 -6.48 -0.08
CA LEU A 155 16.18 -5.55 0.79
C LEU A 155 15.09 -6.26 1.58
N SER A 156 14.25 -7.02 0.89
CA SER A 156 13.14 -7.75 1.52
C SER A 156 13.64 -8.80 2.51
N ALA A 157 14.63 -9.60 2.13
CA ALA A 157 15.21 -10.61 2.99
C ALA A 157 15.80 -10.01 4.27
N THR A 158 16.49 -8.89 4.16
CA THR A 158 17.11 -8.23 5.29
C THR A 158 16.08 -7.56 6.20
N LEU A 159 15.12 -6.84 5.63
CA LEU A 159 14.09 -6.12 6.39
C LEU A 159 13.16 -7.05 7.15
N TYR A 160 12.87 -8.21 6.60
CA TYR A 160 11.92 -9.17 7.18
C TYR A 160 12.60 -10.42 7.75
N ASP A 161 13.92 -10.37 7.98
CA ASP A 161 14.70 -11.44 8.59
C ASP A 161 14.50 -12.80 7.91
N HIS A 162 14.58 -12.81 6.58
CA HIS A 162 14.39 -14.01 5.73
C HIS A 162 13.04 -14.71 5.96
N ASN A 163 12.00 -13.95 6.32
CA ASN A 163 10.66 -14.49 6.50
C ASN A 163 10.20 -15.17 5.20
N VAL A 164 9.78 -16.43 5.31
CA VAL A 164 9.38 -17.23 4.14
C VAL A 164 8.21 -16.63 3.37
N ARG A 165 7.34 -15.88 4.03
CA ARG A 165 6.20 -15.18 3.39
C ARG A 165 6.61 -13.96 2.58
N MET A 166 7.81 -13.44 2.81
CA MET A 166 8.40 -12.33 2.05
C MET A 166 9.49 -12.78 1.08
N ALA A 167 9.78 -14.09 1.03
CA ALA A 167 10.74 -14.62 0.09
C ALA A 167 10.26 -14.45 -1.35
N PRO A 168 11.18 -14.25 -2.32
CA PRO A 168 10.81 -14.19 -3.72
C PRO A 168 10.25 -15.53 -4.20
N VAL A 169 9.29 -15.47 -5.13
CA VAL A 169 8.78 -16.66 -5.79
C VAL A 169 9.85 -17.19 -6.74
N THR A 170 10.26 -18.44 -6.53
CA THR A 170 11.19 -19.14 -7.39
C THR A 170 10.45 -20.07 -8.36
N VAL A 171 11.16 -20.63 -9.36
CA VAL A 171 10.59 -21.64 -10.26
C VAL A 171 10.09 -22.86 -9.45
N GLU A 172 10.87 -23.32 -8.47
CA GLU A 172 10.51 -24.46 -7.62
C GLU A 172 9.23 -24.17 -6.81
N ILE A 173 9.11 -23.00 -6.24
CA ILE A 173 7.91 -22.60 -5.50
C ILE A 173 6.71 -22.50 -6.45
N ALA A 174 6.85 -21.82 -7.59
CA ALA A 174 5.78 -21.66 -8.57
C ALA A 174 5.25 -23.02 -9.09
N LYS A 175 6.12 -24.00 -9.27
CA LYS A 175 5.73 -25.36 -9.69
C LYS A 175 4.89 -26.11 -8.65
N LYS A 176 4.91 -25.70 -7.39
CA LYS A 176 4.07 -26.26 -6.32
C LYS A 176 2.69 -25.62 -6.23
N ALA A 177 2.42 -24.57 -7.01
CA ALA A 177 1.10 -23.94 -7.02
C ALA A 177 0.03 -24.93 -7.49
N ASP A 178 -1.07 -24.98 -6.76
CA ASP A 178 -2.21 -25.87 -7.02
C ASP A 178 -3.44 -25.01 -7.38
N TYR A 179 -3.91 -25.16 -8.62
CA TYR A 179 -5.05 -24.36 -9.09
C TYR A 179 -6.33 -24.60 -8.30
N ASN A 180 -6.60 -25.83 -7.89
CA ASN A 180 -7.76 -26.12 -7.07
C ASN A 180 -7.71 -25.38 -5.73
N ARG A 181 -6.52 -25.40 -5.10
CA ARG A 181 -6.31 -24.72 -3.81
C ARG A 181 -6.37 -23.20 -3.97
N ILE A 182 -5.77 -22.65 -5.02
CA ILE A 182 -5.84 -21.21 -5.35
C ILE A 182 -7.29 -20.77 -5.49
N PHE A 183 -8.10 -21.51 -6.23
CA PHE A 183 -9.51 -21.20 -6.46
C PHE A 183 -10.32 -21.29 -5.15
N GLU A 184 -10.06 -22.30 -4.32
CA GLU A 184 -10.68 -22.46 -3.00
C GLU A 184 -10.35 -21.27 -2.08
N ILE A 185 -9.08 -20.89 -1.96
CA ILE A 185 -8.63 -19.73 -1.17
C ILE A 185 -9.33 -18.46 -1.66
N TYR A 186 -9.36 -18.23 -2.97
CA TYR A 186 -10.04 -17.06 -3.53
C TYR A 186 -11.51 -17.01 -3.12
N ARG A 187 -12.22 -18.12 -3.26
CA ARG A 187 -13.65 -18.21 -2.89
C ARG A 187 -13.87 -17.95 -1.41
N GLU A 188 -13.00 -18.45 -0.54
CA GLU A 188 -13.08 -18.19 0.90
C GLU A 188 -12.87 -16.71 1.21
N ARG A 189 -11.93 -16.04 0.55
CA ARG A 189 -11.64 -14.62 0.77
C ARG A 189 -12.80 -13.71 0.36
N PHE A 190 -13.63 -14.13 -0.57
CA PHE A 190 -14.78 -13.38 -1.07
C PHE A 190 -16.10 -14.12 -0.78
N SER A 191 -16.24 -14.72 0.38
CA SER A 191 -17.42 -15.52 0.76
C SER A 191 -18.35 -14.82 1.76
N ASP A 192 -17.91 -13.76 2.42
CA ASP A 192 -18.66 -13.10 3.49
C ASP A 192 -18.69 -11.58 3.30
N ALA A 193 -19.80 -11.08 2.80
CA ALA A 193 -20.01 -9.65 2.59
C ALA A 193 -19.95 -8.85 3.89
N SER A 194 -20.32 -9.43 5.04
CA SER A 194 -20.30 -8.76 6.33
C SER A 194 -18.87 -8.43 6.80
N ASN A 195 -17.87 -9.10 6.21
CA ASN A 195 -16.46 -8.84 6.48
C ASN A 195 -15.91 -7.63 5.72
N PHE A 196 -16.71 -7.04 4.81
CA PHE A 196 -16.28 -5.96 3.93
C PHE A 196 -16.86 -4.60 4.34
N LYS A 197 -16.03 -3.58 4.18
CA LYS A 197 -16.43 -2.18 4.12
C LYS A 197 -16.25 -1.71 2.68
N THR A 198 -17.22 -0.96 2.17
CA THR A 198 -17.17 -0.40 0.82
C THR A 198 -17.29 1.10 0.89
N VAL A 199 -16.40 1.81 0.19
CA VAL A 199 -16.39 3.27 0.14
C VAL A 199 -16.60 3.73 -1.30
N PHE A 200 -17.59 4.61 -1.49
CA PHE A 200 -17.83 5.31 -2.76
C PHE A 200 -17.50 6.78 -2.59
N ILE A 201 -16.68 7.31 -3.49
CA ILE A 201 -16.33 8.73 -3.51
C ILE A 201 -16.45 9.24 -4.95
N GLY A 202 -17.08 10.38 -5.12
CA GLY A 202 -17.17 11.03 -6.41
C GLY A 202 -18.57 11.59 -6.69
N LYS A 203 -18.91 11.66 -7.97
CA LYS A 203 -20.18 12.19 -8.45
C LYS A 203 -21.34 11.21 -8.20
N VAL A 204 -21.59 10.92 -6.93
CA VAL A 204 -22.60 9.95 -6.51
C VAL A 204 -23.95 10.62 -6.33
N ASP A 205 -24.93 10.11 -7.06
CA ASP A 205 -26.36 10.39 -6.82
C ASP A 205 -26.93 9.25 -5.99
N MET A 206 -27.40 9.55 -4.78
CA MET A 206 -27.96 8.53 -3.88
C MET A 206 -29.22 7.88 -4.44
N ALA A 207 -30.03 8.61 -5.24
CA ALA A 207 -31.20 8.05 -5.88
C ALA A 207 -30.83 6.96 -6.90
N GLN A 208 -29.71 7.09 -7.59
CA GLN A 208 -29.14 6.08 -8.48
C GLN A 208 -28.50 4.95 -7.68
N LEU A 209 -27.74 5.24 -6.64
CA LEU A 209 -26.92 4.27 -5.92
C LEU A 209 -27.75 3.29 -5.07
N ARG A 210 -28.76 3.78 -4.34
CA ARG A 210 -29.52 2.94 -3.41
C ARG A 210 -30.10 1.67 -4.03
N PRO A 211 -30.82 1.72 -5.17
CA PRO A 211 -31.34 0.48 -5.78
C PRO A 211 -30.20 -0.45 -6.24
N LEU A 212 -29.09 0.09 -6.71
CA LEU A 212 -27.93 -0.71 -7.13
C LEU A 212 -27.24 -1.39 -5.94
N LEU A 213 -27.16 -0.75 -4.79
CA LEU A 213 -26.66 -1.38 -3.56
C LEU A 213 -27.54 -2.56 -3.16
N CYS A 214 -28.87 -2.40 -3.20
CA CYS A 214 -29.80 -3.47 -2.88
C CYS A 214 -29.69 -4.65 -3.84
N GLN A 215 -29.51 -4.36 -5.13
CA GLN A 215 -29.48 -5.40 -6.17
C GLN A 215 -28.14 -6.16 -6.20
N TYR A 216 -27.01 -5.48 -6.07
CA TYR A 216 -25.70 -6.05 -6.34
C TYR A 216 -24.84 -6.29 -5.10
N LEU A 217 -24.88 -5.43 -4.10
CA LEU A 217 -24.06 -5.58 -2.91
C LEU A 217 -24.80 -6.24 -1.74
N ALA A 218 -26.05 -5.88 -1.50
CA ALA A 218 -26.84 -6.46 -0.41
C ALA A 218 -27.24 -7.93 -0.66
N THR A 219 -27.13 -8.40 -1.89
CA THR A 219 -27.38 -9.79 -2.30
C THR A 219 -26.14 -10.67 -2.28
N LEU A 220 -24.95 -10.10 -1.99
CA LEU A 220 -23.73 -10.89 -1.84
C LEU A 220 -23.86 -11.86 -0.66
N PRO A 221 -23.24 -13.05 -0.75
CA PRO A 221 -23.29 -14.02 0.32
C PRO A 221 -22.66 -13.49 1.60
N SER A 222 -23.18 -13.92 2.74
CA SER A 222 -22.65 -13.53 4.05
C SER A 222 -22.81 -14.66 5.05
N THR A 223 -21.78 -14.88 5.84
CA THR A 223 -21.83 -15.79 6.99
C THR A 223 -22.09 -15.04 8.30
N HIS A 224 -22.12 -13.70 8.25
CA HIS A 224 -22.20 -12.82 9.43
C HIS A 224 -21.13 -13.08 10.49
N LYS A 225 -19.97 -13.59 10.07
CA LYS A 225 -18.81 -13.85 10.93
C LYS A 225 -17.65 -13.00 10.49
N ALA A 226 -17.46 -11.87 11.18
CA ALA A 226 -16.31 -11.02 10.93
C ALA A 226 -15.01 -11.80 11.11
N GLU A 227 -14.12 -11.70 10.13
CA GLU A 227 -12.80 -12.32 10.16
C GLU A 227 -11.75 -11.24 10.40
N LYS A 228 -10.66 -11.61 11.08
CA LYS A 228 -9.50 -10.75 11.28
C LYS A 228 -8.25 -11.42 10.73
N SER A 229 -7.25 -10.62 10.36
CA SER A 229 -5.94 -11.14 10.01
C SER A 229 -5.32 -11.88 11.20
N ASN A 230 -4.58 -12.94 10.91
CA ASN A 230 -3.76 -13.62 11.91
C ASN A 230 -2.41 -12.90 12.00
N LYS A 231 -2.23 -12.08 13.03
CA LYS A 231 -1.03 -11.25 13.21
C LYS A 231 0.27 -12.06 13.25
N ALA A 232 0.23 -13.31 13.72
CA ALA A 232 1.40 -14.18 13.75
C ALA A 232 1.94 -14.49 12.34
N ASN A 233 1.09 -14.44 11.33
CA ASN A 233 1.42 -14.69 9.92
C ASN A 233 1.59 -13.40 9.09
N VAL A 234 1.51 -12.25 9.71
CA VAL A 234 1.79 -10.97 9.04
C VAL A 234 3.27 -10.63 9.23
N PRO A 235 4.07 -10.58 8.17
CA PRO A 235 5.49 -10.26 8.28
C PRO A 235 5.71 -8.90 8.90
N GLN A 236 6.65 -8.82 9.85
CA GLN A 236 7.03 -7.57 10.53
C GLN A 236 8.48 -7.22 10.19
N ILE A 237 8.76 -5.93 10.11
CA ILE A 237 10.11 -5.41 9.90
C ILE A 237 10.95 -5.68 11.15
N VAL A 238 12.23 -5.96 10.96
CA VAL A 238 13.17 -6.27 12.05
C VAL A 238 13.45 -5.08 12.96
N LYS A 239 13.81 -5.42 14.22
CA LYS A 239 14.30 -4.48 15.23
C LYS A 239 15.74 -4.81 15.56
N LYS A 240 16.66 -4.57 14.62
CA LYS A 240 18.09 -4.85 14.82
C LYS A 240 18.96 -3.94 13.98
N ASN A 241 20.24 -3.90 14.33
CA ASN A 241 21.27 -3.29 13.49
C ASN A 241 21.86 -4.36 12.58
N GLU A 242 21.89 -4.09 11.28
CA GLU A 242 22.48 -4.99 10.30
C GLU A 242 22.99 -4.20 9.09
N VAL A 243 24.16 -4.59 8.60
CA VAL A 243 24.71 -4.09 7.33
C VAL A 243 24.91 -5.28 6.41
N VAL A 244 24.23 -5.24 5.26
CA VAL A 244 24.40 -6.22 4.19
C VAL A 244 25.04 -5.50 3.01
N LYS A 245 26.20 -5.99 2.57
CA LYS A 245 26.96 -5.45 1.45
C LYS A 245 27.36 -6.59 0.52
N PHE A 246 27.05 -6.45 -0.75
CA PHE A 246 27.39 -7.47 -1.74
C PHE A 246 27.67 -6.85 -3.11
N VAL A 247 28.25 -7.65 -4.00
CA VAL A 247 28.61 -7.27 -5.35
C VAL A 247 27.74 -8.02 -6.33
N HIS A 248 27.20 -7.34 -7.32
CA HIS A 248 26.44 -7.94 -8.40
C HIS A 248 26.75 -7.21 -9.71
N LYS A 249 26.93 -7.96 -10.78
CA LYS A 249 27.21 -7.42 -12.11
C LYS A 249 26.02 -6.56 -12.58
N GLN A 250 26.31 -5.34 -13.04
CA GLN A 250 25.33 -4.39 -13.56
C GLN A 250 25.79 -3.89 -14.94
N GLU A 251 24.84 -3.55 -15.80
CA GLU A 251 25.15 -2.95 -17.11
C GLU A 251 25.88 -1.61 -16.96
N THR A 252 25.39 -0.78 -16.04
CA THR A 252 26.06 0.47 -15.64
C THR A 252 26.57 0.29 -14.20
N PRO A 253 27.88 0.49 -13.96
CA PRO A 253 28.43 0.39 -12.61
C PRO A 253 27.80 1.41 -11.66
N LEU A 254 27.08 0.91 -10.64
CA LEU A 254 26.43 1.73 -9.63
C LEU A 254 26.56 1.08 -8.24
N ALA A 255 26.68 1.93 -7.23
CA ALA A 255 26.36 1.57 -5.86
C ALA A 255 24.88 1.90 -5.60
N ASN A 256 24.12 0.93 -5.16
CA ASN A 256 22.73 1.10 -4.72
C ASN A 256 22.71 0.95 -3.20
N VAL A 257 22.29 1.97 -2.49
CA VAL A 257 22.30 2.00 -1.02
C VAL A 257 20.93 2.34 -0.49
N SER A 258 20.46 1.57 0.47
CA SER A 258 19.26 1.89 1.25
C SER A 258 19.56 1.74 2.73
N VAL A 259 19.21 2.76 3.50
CA VAL A 259 19.33 2.78 4.96
C VAL A 259 17.93 2.90 5.55
N PHE A 260 17.63 2.03 6.50
CA PHE A 260 16.33 1.99 7.17
C PHE A 260 16.52 2.21 8.67
N TYR A 261 15.80 3.18 9.21
CA TYR A 261 15.64 3.34 10.65
C TYR A 261 14.25 2.88 11.04
N THR A 262 14.15 1.93 11.95
CA THR A 262 12.88 1.43 12.46
C THR A 262 12.70 1.81 13.92
N ALA A 263 11.49 2.11 14.32
CA ALA A 263 11.17 2.52 15.66
C ALA A 263 9.72 2.24 16.01
N ASN A 264 9.41 2.26 17.30
CA ASN A 264 8.04 2.36 17.78
C ASN A 264 7.78 3.79 18.25
N VAL A 265 6.81 4.43 17.62
CA VAL A 265 6.33 5.75 18.03
C VAL A 265 4.81 5.70 18.22
N PRO A 266 4.23 6.51 19.13
CA PRO A 266 2.78 6.56 19.26
C PRO A 266 2.12 6.91 17.94
N PHE A 267 1.18 6.10 17.49
CA PHE A 267 0.44 6.36 16.26
C PHE A 267 -0.53 7.52 16.47
N SER A 268 -0.39 8.56 15.66
CA SER A 268 -1.31 9.70 15.63
C SER A 268 -1.14 10.50 14.33
N PRO A 269 -2.13 11.25 13.91
CA PRO A 269 -1.97 12.19 12.80
C PRO A 269 -0.82 13.20 13.03
N LYS A 270 -0.63 13.63 14.28
CA LYS A 270 0.49 14.52 14.64
C LYS A 270 1.85 13.86 14.39
N ASN A 271 2.06 12.64 14.87
CA ASN A 271 3.34 11.96 14.67
C ASN A 271 3.59 11.58 13.22
N ASP A 272 2.55 11.23 12.47
CA ASP A 272 2.65 11.06 11.02
C ASP A 272 3.14 12.34 10.34
N LEU A 273 2.57 13.49 10.71
CA LEU A 273 2.98 14.79 10.17
C LEU A 273 4.42 15.15 10.59
N VAL A 274 4.82 14.88 11.82
CA VAL A 274 6.21 15.11 12.28
C VAL A 274 7.19 14.27 11.48
N LEU A 275 6.87 12.99 11.20
CA LEU A 275 7.70 12.14 10.35
C LEU A 275 7.75 12.67 8.91
N ASP A 276 6.65 13.16 8.38
CA ASP A 276 6.63 13.79 7.06
C ASP A 276 7.53 15.04 7.02
N MET A 277 7.44 15.89 8.01
CA MET A 277 8.32 17.07 8.12
C MET A 277 9.78 16.68 8.24
N LEU A 278 10.12 15.71 9.07
CA LEU A 278 11.48 15.19 9.20
C LEU A 278 12.02 14.67 7.85
N THR A 279 11.19 13.89 7.15
CA THR A 279 11.51 13.36 5.82
C THR A 279 11.86 14.47 4.84
N ARG A 280 11.08 15.54 4.81
CA ARG A 280 11.27 16.66 3.89
C ARG A 280 12.44 17.54 4.26
N VAL A 281 12.67 17.76 5.55
CA VAL A 281 13.84 18.48 6.05
C VAL A 281 15.12 17.71 5.70
N LEU A 282 15.13 16.39 5.88
CA LEU A 282 16.23 15.54 5.45
C LEU A 282 16.47 15.61 3.95
N GLN A 283 15.39 15.59 3.16
CA GLN A 283 15.49 15.70 1.69
C GLN A 283 16.17 17.00 1.27
N ILE A 284 15.86 18.11 1.92
CA ILE A 284 16.52 19.41 1.68
C ILE A 284 18.00 19.34 2.07
N ALA A 285 18.29 18.81 3.27
CA ALA A 285 19.64 18.69 3.77
C ALA A 285 20.53 17.84 2.85
N TYR A 286 20.01 16.74 2.33
CA TYR A 286 20.73 15.88 1.39
C TYR A 286 20.94 16.56 0.03
N THR A 287 19.95 17.27 -0.46
CA THR A 287 20.07 18.00 -1.72
C THR A 287 21.20 19.02 -1.61
N ASP A 288 21.27 19.75 -0.51
CA ASP A 288 22.31 20.76 -0.28
C ASP A 288 23.69 20.12 -0.07
N SER A 289 23.80 19.14 0.83
CA SER A 289 25.11 18.59 1.21
C SER A 289 25.72 17.66 0.15
N VAL A 290 24.92 16.81 -0.47
CA VAL A 290 25.40 15.82 -1.44
C VAL A 290 25.64 16.46 -2.81
N ARG A 291 24.76 17.37 -3.20
CA ARG A 291 24.85 18.07 -4.48
C ARG A 291 26.00 19.08 -4.50
N GLU A 292 26.15 19.85 -3.41
CA GLU A 292 27.13 20.95 -3.35
C GLU A 292 28.52 20.46 -2.97
N GLU A 293 28.64 19.54 -2.00
CA GLU A 293 29.93 19.12 -1.49
C GLU A 293 30.62 18.06 -2.33
N LYS A 294 29.85 17.15 -2.97
CA LYS A 294 30.42 15.92 -3.51
C LYS A 294 30.09 15.61 -4.97
N GLY A 295 29.03 16.16 -5.55
CA GLY A 295 28.71 16.01 -6.98
C GLY A 295 28.60 14.55 -7.48
N GLY A 296 28.46 13.57 -6.63
CA GLY A 296 28.65 12.15 -6.96
C GLY A 296 27.43 11.25 -6.84
N THR A 297 26.25 11.82 -6.63
CA THR A 297 25.02 11.02 -6.57
C THR A 297 24.04 11.43 -7.65
N TYR A 298 23.20 10.47 -8.03
CA TYR A 298 22.03 10.69 -8.89
C TYR A 298 20.81 11.19 -8.10
N GLY A 299 21.01 11.57 -6.85
CA GLY A 299 20.00 12.04 -5.92
C GLY A 299 19.80 11.11 -4.71
N VAL A 300 19.36 11.69 -3.62
CA VAL A 300 19.00 10.98 -2.38
C VAL A 300 17.49 11.08 -2.22
N GLY A 301 16.83 9.94 -2.03
CA GLY A 301 15.40 9.88 -1.71
C GLY A 301 15.19 9.57 -0.23
N VAL A 302 14.22 10.25 0.38
CA VAL A 302 13.81 10.00 1.76
C VAL A 302 12.32 9.73 1.79
N SER A 303 11.91 8.68 2.50
CA SER A 303 10.50 8.32 2.68
C SER A 303 10.28 7.78 4.09
N PHE A 304 9.02 7.78 4.51
CA PHE A 304 8.63 7.23 5.82
C PHE A 304 7.37 6.40 5.70
N ASN A 305 7.14 5.59 6.72
CA ASN A 305 5.89 4.87 6.92
C ASN A 305 5.56 4.85 8.41
N LEU A 306 4.29 5.00 8.75
CA LEU A 306 3.79 4.87 10.12
C LEU A 306 2.47 4.09 10.07
N GLU A 307 2.45 2.91 10.70
CA GLU A 307 1.30 2.02 10.74
C GLU A 307 0.84 1.82 12.19
N LYS A 308 -0.46 1.74 12.42
CA LYS A 308 -1.02 1.63 13.77
C LYS A 308 -0.70 0.28 14.41
N GLU A 309 -0.87 -0.80 13.65
CA GLU A 309 -0.86 -2.16 14.18
C GLU A 309 0.48 -2.89 14.03
N ASP A 310 1.46 -2.28 13.36
CA ASP A 310 2.77 -2.90 13.14
C ASP A 310 3.71 -2.69 14.32
N ASN A 311 4.71 -3.57 14.44
CA ASN A 311 5.74 -3.52 15.47
C ASN A 311 7.08 -4.00 14.90
N PRO A 312 8.03 -3.12 14.56
CA PRO A 312 8.01 -1.66 14.72
C PRO A 312 6.99 -0.99 13.80
N ASN A 313 6.37 0.09 14.26
CA ASN A 313 5.32 0.76 13.51
C ASN A 313 5.81 1.92 12.66
N ALA A 314 7.02 2.39 12.86
CA ALA A 314 7.62 3.50 12.13
C ALA A 314 8.86 3.06 11.36
N LEU A 315 8.98 3.54 10.14
CA LEU A 315 10.10 3.31 9.25
C LEU A 315 10.51 4.62 8.57
N LEU A 316 11.79 4.96 8.63
CA LEU A 316 12.42 6.01 7.82
C LEU A 316 13.37 5.34 6.85
N ARG A 317 13.21 5.58 5.56
CA ARG A 317 14.08 5.06 4.50
C ARG A 317 14.85 6.18 3.82
N ILE A 318 16.14 5.99 3.69
CA ILE A 318 17.03 6.86 2.93
C ILE A 318 17.70 6.01 1.86
N SER A 319 17.57 6.39 0.59
CA SER A 319 18.16 5.62 -0.51
C SER A 319 18.87 6.54 -1.50
N TYR A 320 19.99 6.05 -2.05
CA TYR A 320 20.73 6.75 -3.08
C TYR A 320 21.46 5.80 -4.01
N LYS A 321 21.86 6.34 -5.16
CA LYS A 321 22.75 5.68 -6.11
C LYS A 321 23.96 6.57 -6.32
N SER A 322 25.13 5.96 -6.47
CA SER A 322 26.37 6.67 -6.72
C SER A 322 27.33 5.86 -7.60
N ASP A 323 28.40 6.51 -8.05
CA ASP A 323 29.57 5.78 -8.55
C ASP A 323 30.08 4.85 -7.43
N PRO A 324 30.35 3.55 -7.72
CA PRO A 324 30.86 2.62 -6.72
C PRO A 324 32.14 3.10 -6.02
N LYS A 325 32.98 3.85 -6.71
CA LYS A 325 34.22 4.40 -6.17
C LYS A 325 34.01 5.50 -5.14
N ARG A 326 32.81 6.10 -5.11
CA ARG A 326 32.48 7.21 -4.19
C ARG A 326 31.59 6.79 -3.03
N TYR A 327 31.16 5.55 -3.01
CA TYR A 327 30.27 5.03 -1.96
C TYR A 327 30.82 5.25 -0.55
N GLU A 328 32.10 4.93 -0.31
CA GLU A 328 32.72 5.04 1.02
C GLU A 328 32.84 6.49 1.49
N GLU A 329 32.97 7.43 0.57
CA GLU A 329 33.00 8.86 0.85
C GLU A 329 31.64 9.44 1.15
N LEU A 330 30.61 8.99 0.41
CA LEU A 330 29.26 9.54 0.50
C LEU A 330 28.46 8.95 1.67
N ASN A 331 28.68 7.70 2.01
CA ASN A 331 27.88 7.02 3.02
C ASN A 331 27.93 7.70 4.41
N PRO A 332 29.07 8.15 4.92
CA PRO A 332 29.12 8.92 6.18
C PRO A 332 28.29 10.21 6.15
N VAL A 333 28.21 10.88 5.00
CA VAL A 333 27.40 12.10 4.83
C VAL A 333 25.91 11.79 5.01
N ILE A 334 25.47 10.62 4.54
CA ILE A 334 24.07 10.15 4.69
C ILE A 334 23.71 9.98 6.17
N TYR A 335 24.56 9.34 6.94
CA TYR A 335 24.33 9.15 8.38
C TYR A 335 24.37 10.44 9.18
N LYS A 336 25.25 11.35 8.81
CA LYS A 336 25.49 12.60 9.53
C LYS A 336 24.27 13.53 9.55
N GLN A 337 23.45 13.54 8.50
CA GLN A 337 22.33 14.50 8.40
C GLN A 337 21.24 14.23 9.44
N LEU A 338 20.86 12.97 9.65
CA LEU A 338 19.89 12.65 10.70
C LEU A 338 20.44 12.95 12.09
N LEU A 339 21.71 12.63 12.32
CA LEU A 339 22.39 12.95 13.58
C LEU A 339 22.45 14.46 13.82
N ASN A 340 22.74 15.26 12.81
CA ASN A 340 22.75 16.73 12.91
C ASN A 340 21.38 17.27 13.31
N ILE A 341 20.30 16.75 12.73
CA ILE A 341 18.94 17.16 13.10
C ILE A 341 18.62 16.75 14.55
N ALA A 342 19.05 15.57 14.98
CA ALA A 342 18.88 15.13 16.36
C ALA A 342 19.65 16.02 17.34
N ASP A 343 20.87 16.39 17.01
CA ASP A 343 21.75 17.16 17.90
C ASP A 343 21.43 18.67 17.92
N HIS A 344 21.09 19.23 16.77
CA HIS A 344 20.99 20.69 16.58
C HIS A 344 19.60 21.17 16.13
N GLY A 345 18.69 20.25 15.81
CA GLY A 345 17.40 20.57 15.20
C GLY A 345 17.53 20.87 13.69
N PRO A 346 16.38 20.93 13.00
CA PRO A 346 16.34 21.32 11.59
C PRO A 346 16.66 22.80 11.43
N VAL A 347 17.19 23.15 10.25
CA VAL A 347 17.45 24.54 9.88
C VAL A 347 16.12 25.29 9.77
N ALA A 348 16.03 26.50 10.36
CA ALA A 348 14.81 27.29 10.40
C ALA A 348 14.24 27.59 9.01
N SER A 349 15.09 27.92 8.04
CA SER A 349 14.67 28.17 6.65
C SER A 349 14.09 26.92 5.98
N SER A 350 14.60 25.72 6.31
CA SER A 350 14.06 24.45 5.83
C SER A 350 12.67 24.17 6.42
N MET A 351 12.49 24.42 7.71
CA MET A 351 11.19 24.30 8.35
C MET A 351 10.14 25.21 7.71
N ASP A 352 10.48 26.46 7.44
CA ASP A 352 9.61 27.42 6.79
C ASP A 352 9.18 26.96 5.37
N LYS A 353 10.14 26.48 4.59
CA LYS A 353 9.88 25.92 3.25
C LYS A 353 8.93 24.72 3.31
N VAL A 354 9.20 23.79 4.23
CA VAL A 354 8.38 22.58 4.39
C VAL A 354 6.95 22.92 4.79
N LYS A 355 6.76 23.81 5.77
CA LYS A 355 5.43 24.25 6.20
C LYS A 355 4.64 24.91 5.07
N LYS A 356 5.27 25.80 4.31
CA LYS A 356 4.63 26.45 3.14
C LYS A 356 4.25 25.42 2.09
N TYR A 357 5.14 24.49 1.78
CA TYR A 357 4.90 23.42 0.83
C TYR A 357 3.71 22.54 1.24
N LEU A 358 3.69 22.08 2.50
CA LEU A 358 2.62 21.21 3.01
C LEU A 358 1.25 21.88 2.97
N LYS A 359 1.15 23.16 3.35
CA LYS A 359 -0.12 23.89 3.27
C LYS A 359 -0.57 24.11 1.83
N LYS A 360 0.34 24.42 0.92
CA LYS A 360 0.01 24.53 -0.50
C LYS A 360 -0.45 23.19 -1.08
N GLN A 361 0.26 22.13 -0.75
CA GLN A 361 -0.10 20.77 -1.18
C GLN A 361 -1.47 20.36 -0.65
N TYR A 362 -1.77 20.65 0.62
CA TYR A 362 -3.08 20.40 1.20
C TYR A 362 -4.20 21.06 0.39
N GLY A 363 -4.07 22.32 0.03
CA GLY A 363 -5.05 23.01 -0.79
C GLY A 363 -5.31 22.35 -2.15
N GLN A 364 -4.29 21.73 -2.73
CA GLN A 364 -4.40 21.01 -3.99
C GLN A 364 -4.98 19.62 -3.82
N MET A 365 -4.63 18.90 -2.75
CA MET A 365 -5.09 17.54 -2.50
C MET A 365 -6.51 17.46 -1.95
N ALA A 366 -6.90 18.40 -1.10
CA ALA A 366 -8.21 18.38 -0.43
C ALA A 366 -9.41 18.52 -1.38
N ILE A 367 -9.16 18.82 -2.65
CA ILE A 367 -10.14 18.84 -3.73
C ILE A 367 -9.94 17.67 -4.71
N THR A 368 -9.43 16.55 -4.22
CA THR A 368 -9.27 15.31 -5.01
C THR A 368 -9.95 14.15 -4.30
N ASN A 369 -10.52 13.23 -5.09
CA ASN A 369 -11.17 12.04 -4.55
C ASN A 369 -10.15 11.10 -3.87
N ASP A 370 -8.93 11.02 -4.36
CA ASP A 370 -7.87 10.17 -3.80
C ASP A 370 -7.48 10.59 -2.39
N TYR A 371 -7.38 11.90 -2.12
CA TYR A 371 -7.10 12.40 -0.79
C TYR A 371 -8.18 11.98 0.21
N TRP A 372 -9.46 12.10 -0.15
CA TRP A 372 -10.55 11.71 0.73
C TRP A 372 -10.65 10.19 0.89
N SER A 373 -10.26 9.42 -0.10
CA SER A 373 -10.11 7.96 0.07
C SER A 373 -9.09 7.65 1.16
N TYR A 374 -7.93 8.29 1.13
CA TYR A 374 -6.89 8.17 2.14
C TYR A 374 -7.39 8.56 3.54
N VAL A 375 -8.02 9.71 3.68
CA VAL A 375 -8.57 10.21 4.96
C VAL A 375 -9.65 9.28 5.51
N ILE A 376 -10.59 8.86 4.67
CA ILE A 376 -11.72 8.01 5.07
C ILE A 376 -11.23 6.64 5.53
N TRP A 377 -10.30 6.01 4.81
CA TRP A 377 -9.80 4.70 5.20
C TRP A 377 -9.00 4.73 6.50
N HIS A 378 -8.23 5.79 6.77
CA HIS A 378 -7.61 5.97 8.08
C HIS A 378 -8.64 6.12 9.19
N GLN A 379 -9.72 6.84 8.94
CA GLN A 379 -10.80 6.96 9.94
C GLN A 379 -11.47 5.60 10.20
N LEU A 380 -11.76 4.84 9.15
CA LEU A 380 -12.47 3.57 9.28
C LEU A 380 -11.59 2.46 9.90
N ASP A 381 -10.33 2.40 9.52
CA ASP A 381 -9.41 1.33 9.95
C ASP A 381 -8.68 1.66 11.24
N ASP A 382 -8.27 2.91 11.44
CA ASP A 382 -7.38 3.33 12.52
C ASP A 382 -8.07 4.23 13.57
N ASP A 383 -9.32 4.62 13.33
CA ASP A 383 -10.04 5.63 14.15
C ASP A 383 -9.22 6.91 14.31
N ALA A 384 -8.63 7.37 13.21
CA ALA A 384 -7.77 8.55 13.16
C ALA A 384 -8.19 9.49 12.04
N ASP A 385 -8.40 10.77 12.37
CA ASP A 385 -8.77 11.83 11.44
C ASP A 385 -7.53 12.57 10.95
N PHE A 386 -7.05 12.20 9.78
CA PHE A 386 -5.85 12.81 9.16
C PHE A 386 -6.12 14.16 8.49
N ASP A 387 -7.38 14.56 8.38
CA ASP A 387 -7.74 15.86 7.80
C ASP A 387 -7.95 16.97 8.85
N LYS A 388 -8.44 16.61 10.03
CA LYS A 388 -8.85 17.58 11.05
C LYS A 388 -7.72 18.55 11.40
N ASP A 389 -7.99 19.85 11.21
CA ASP A 389 -7.07 20.93 11.57
C ASP A 389 -5.66 20.79 10.96
N TYR A 390 -5.55 20.18 9.77
CA TYR A 390 -4.26 19.85 9.18
C TYR A 390 -3.33 21.07 9.05
N CYS A 391 -3.79 22.15 8.42
CA CYS A 391 -2.96 23.36 8.25
C CYS A 391 -2.60 24.03 9.58
N LYS A 392 -3.51 24.02 10.54
CA LYS A 392 -3.24 24.51 11.90
C LYS A 392 -2.18 23.65 12.59
N MET A 393 -2.25 22.34 12.43
CA MET A 393 -1.25 21.42 12.95
C MET A 393 0.11 21.67 12.32
N VAL A 394 0.17 21.88 11.00
CA VAL A 394 1.42 22.26 10.30
C VAL A 394 2.01 23.53 10.90
N ASP A 395 1.20 24.57 11.12
CA ASP A 395 1.68 25.83 11.70
C ASP A 395 2.17 25.68 13.15
N ASN A 396 1.55 24.83 13.94
CA ASN A 396 1.86 24.64 15.36
C ASN A 396 3.05 23.74 15.64
N LEU A 397 3.45 22.86 14.69
CA LEU A 397 4.61 22.02 14.86
C LEU A 397 5.90 22.84 14.77
N THR A 398 6.86 22.51 15.63
CA THR A 398 8.10 23.27 15.80
C THR A 398 9.32 22.48 15.36
N ALA A 399 10.45 23.16 15.20
CA ALA A 399 11.73 22.53 15.00
C ALA A 399 12.06 21.51 16.11
N SER A 400 11.65 21.80 17.35
CA SER A 400 11.83 20.90 18.49
C SER A 400 11.09 19.58 18.31
N ASP A 401 9.88 19.59 17.73
CA ASP A 401 9.11 18.38 17.46
C ASP A 401 9.85 17.47 16.47
N VAL A 402 10.40 18.05 15.41
CA VAL A 402 11.19 17.31 14.39
C VAL A 402 12.49 16.79 14.99
N GLN A 403 13.18 17.60 15.79
CA GLN A 403 14.39 17.18 16.49
C GLN A 403 14.15 16.00 17.43
N LYS A 404 13.07 16.02 18.21
CA LYS A 404 12.70 14.93 19.13
C LYS A 404 12.42 13.65 18.38
N MET A 405 11.75 13.73 17.21
CA MET A 405 11.51 12.56 16.40
C MET A 405 12.80 11.95 15.85
N ALA A 406 13.73 12.76 15.37
CA ALA A 406 15.06 12.31 14.96
C ALA A 406 15.81 11.64 16.11
N LYS A 407 15.78 12.22 17.30
CA LYS A 407 16.36 11.61 18.51
C LYS A 407 15.74 10.26 18.84
N GLU A 408 14.42 10.13 18.74
CA GLU A 408 13.70 8.90 19.03
C GLU A 408 14.09 7.78 18.07
N LEU A 409 14.18 8.07 16.78
CA LEU A 409 14.64 7.10 15.77
C LEU A 409 16.06 6.60 16.05
N LEU A 410 16.97 7.51 16.42
CA LEU A 410 18.34 7.15 16.75
C LEU A 410 18.48 6.43 18.09
N LYS A 411 17.69 6.83 19.09
CA LYS A 411 17.72 6.25 20.45
C LYS A 411 17.33 4.78 20.45
N GLN A 412 16.34 4.39 19.65
CA GLN A 412 15.91 3.00 19.55
C GLN A 412 16.93 2.10 18.86
N ASN A 413 17.87 2.70 18.14
CA ASN A 413 19.08 2.06 17.63
C ASN A 413 18.81 0.83 16.74
N HIS A 414 17.81 0.92 15.87
CA HIS A 414 17.50 -0.11 14.87
C HIS A 414 17.75 0.46 13.48
N ARG A 415 18.87 0.10 12.90
CA ARG A 415 19.30 0.59 11.58
C ARG A 415 19.75 -0.56 10.70
N VAL A 416 19.13 -0.69 9.56
CA VAL A 416 19.48 -1.67 8.53
C VAL A 416 20.03 -0.95 7.32
N GLU A 417 21.20 -1.35 6.83
CA GLU A 417 21.76 -0.89 5.57
C GLU A 417 21.88 -2.06 4.60
N VAL A 418 21.42 -1.86 3.36
CA VAL A 418 21.62 -2.81 2.28
C VAL A 418 22.29 -2.10 1.11
N THR A 419 23.47 -2.58 0.74
CA THR A 419 24.30 -1.98 -0.31
C THR A 419 24.66 -3.03 -1.35
N MET A 420 24.36 -2.74 -2.61
CA MET A 420 24.78 -3.52 -3.76
C MET A 420 25.76 -2.71 -4.58
N LEU A 421 26.99 -3.22 -4.70
CA LEU A 421 28.03 -2.64 -5.54
C LEU A 421 28.09 -3.38 -6.89
N SER A 422 28.56 -2.72 -7.93
CA SER A 422 28.93 -3.40 -9.17
C SER A 422 30.41 -3.79 -9.15
N GLU A 423 30.74 -4.83 -9.94
CA GLU A 423 32.11 -5.21 -10.20
C GLU A 423 32.85 -4.14 -11.00
#